data_f5ff20d41a3c730105bbf3af42048938
#
_entry.id   f5ff20d41a3c730105bbf3af42048938
#
_cell.length_a   1.000
_cell.length_b   1.000
_cell.length_c   1.000
_cell.angle_alpha   90.00
_cell.angle_beta   90.00
_cell.angle_gamma   90.00
#
_symmetry.space_group_name_H-M   'P 1'
#
loop_
_entity.id
_entity.type
_entity.pdbx_description
1 polymer ?
#
loop_
_entity_poly.entity_id
_entity_poly.type
_entity_poly.pdbx_seq_one_letter_code
_entity_poly.pdbx_strand_id
1 'polypeptide(L)'
;GIAGFDHIDFLEEPAAAALHYHASSESRHSTLVLDVGGGTTDIAHAQIGGRGEEPVIHRAWGLPNGGTDVDLALSMAHFMPLFGKGDSRIPMHHFVDAAMVQDMPRQREFHKRGFADVEAPYRERLLSLQRDGGTTRLYRGVEGMKIELSAHGKSQHALEYIDPALSVQASRDDLVTASESFLGRLTTLLQEVRDALPAAPDSLFLTGGMSRAPYVQ
;
A
#
# COMPACT_ATOMS: atom_id res chain seq x y z
N GLY A 1 19.99 -22.69 -11.10
CA GLY A 1 18.72 -22.21 -11.69
C GLY A 1 18.96 -21.41 -12.98
N ILE A 2 17.91 -20.95 -13.67
CA ILE A 2 17.98 -20.19 -14.94
C ILE A 2 18.84 -18.92 -14.83
N ALA A 3 18.91 -18.31 -13.64
CA ALA A 3 19.70 -17.11 -13.37
C ALA A 3 21.17 -17.38 -12.96
N GLY A 4 21.62 -18.65 -12.97
CA GLY A 4 23.01 -19.02 -12.67
C GLY A 4 23.38 -19.05 -11.19
N PHE A 5 22.41 -18.98 -10.27
CA PHE A 5 22.66 -19.16 -8.84
C PHE A 5 22.68 -20.64 -8.47
N ASP A 6 23.74 -21.08 -7.77
CA ASP A 6 23.89 -22.46 -7.28
C ASP A 6 23.21 -22.67 -5.93
N HIS A 7 23.05 -21.58 -5.15
CA HIS A 7 22.41 -21.58 -3.84
C HIS A 7 21.42 -20.43 -3.72
N ILE A 8 20.24 -20.66 -3.12
CA ILE A 8 19.22 -19.66 -2.88
C ILE A 8 18.64 -19.94 -1.51
N ASP A 9 18.76 -18.97 -0.61
CA ASP A 9 18.10 -18.98 0.71
C ASP A 9 16.98 -17.95 0.73
N PHE A 10 15.94 -18.23 1.50
CA PHE A 10 14.84 -17.33 1.72
C PHE A 10 14.94 -16.73 3.13
N LEU A 11 14.83 -15.41 3.21
CA LEU A 11 14.76 -14.69 4.47
C LEU A 11 13.45 -13.91 4.49
N GLU A 12 12.64 -14.11 5.52
CA GLU A 12 11.40 -13.35 5.70
C GLU A 12 11.71 -11.87 5.91
N GLU A 13 10.88 -10.98 5.34
CA GLU A 13 11.09 -9.54 5.36
C GLU A 13 11.26 -8.97 6.77
N PRO A 14 10.41 -9.30 7.77
CA PRO A 14 10.59 -8.84 9.14
C PRO A 14 11.87 -9.39 9.81
N ALA A 15 12.33 -10.57 9.42
CA ALA A 15 13.61 -11.10 9.88
C ALA A 15 14.81 -10.33 9.31
N ALA A 16 14.73 -9.94 8.02
CA ALA A 16 15.74 -9.10 7.40
C ALA A 16 15.82 -7.72 8.07
N ALA A 17 14.67 -7.11 8.40
CA ALA A 17 14.61 -5.85 9.14
C ALA A 17 15.18 -5.98 10.56
N ALA A 18 14.88 -7.08 11.26
CA ALA A 18 15.46 -7.37 12.57
C ALA A 18 16.99 -7.54 12.54
N LEU A 19 17.51 -8.22 11.52
CA LEU A 19 18.96 -8.35 11.27
C LEU A 19 19.64 -7.00 11.04
N HIS A 20 19.00 -6.14 10.24
CA HIS A 20 19.51 -4.79 9.98
C HIS A 20 19.58 -3.96 11.28
N TYR A 21 18.53 -4.00 12.09
CA TYR A 21 18.50 -3.27 13.37
C TYR A 21 19.48 -3.88 14.39
N HIS A 22 19.62 -5.22 14.41
CA HIS A 22 20.60 -5.93 15.23
C HIS A 22 22.02 -5.40 15.03
N ALA A 23 22.44 -5.19 13.77
CA ALA A 23 23.78 -4.71 13.44
C ALA A 23 24.10 -3.32 14.02
N SER A 24 23.08 -2.52 14.34
CA SER A 24 23.22 -1.18 14.92
C SER A 24 23.06 -1.15 16.46
N SER A 25 22.72 -2.29 17.08
CA SER A 25 22.38 -2.38 18.50
C SER A 25 23.52 -2.99 19.31
N GLU A 26 24.07 -2.23 20.28
CA GLU A 26 25.22 -2.67 21.10
C GLU A 26 24.79 -3.64 22.21
N SER A 27 23.65 -3.43 22.84
CA SER A 27 23.15 -4.25 23.97
C SER A 27 22.02 -5.17 23.56
N ARG A 28 21.98 -6.37 24.17
CA ARG A 28 20.90 -7.34 23.97
C ARG A 28 19.59 -6.81 24.54
N HIS A 29 18.53 -6.78 23.71
CA HIS A 29 17.20 -6.34 24.15
C HIS A 29 16.09 -6.93 23.28
N SER A 30 14.87 -6.92 23.81
CA SER A 30 13.65 -7.35 23.10
C SER A 30 13.14 -6.22 22.22
N THR A 31 12.82 -6.53 20.97
CA THR A 31 12.26 -5.55 20.02
C THR A 31 11.04 -6.10 19.30
N LEU A 32 10.12 -5.20 18.99
CA LEU A 32 9.08 -5.45 18.01
C LEU A 32 9.46 -4.71 16.71
N VAL A 33 9.61 -5.45 15.63
CA VAL A 33 9.84 -4.88 14.29
C VAL A 33 8.49 -4.82 13.59
N LEU A 34 8.08 -3.64 13.16
CA LEU A 34 6.87 -3.40 12.38
C LEU A 34 7.27 -2.88 11.00
N ASP A 35 7.07 -3.70 9.98
CA ASP A 35 7.27 -3.36 8.58
C ASP A 35 5.92 -3.07 7.92
N VAL A 36 5.69 -1.82 7.54
CA VAL A 36 4.48 -1.40 6.84
C VAL A 36 4.82 -1.11 5.38
N GLY A 37 4.68 -2.14 4.56
CA GLY A 37 5.00 -2.11 3.14
C GLY A 37 3.88 -1.56 2.25
N GLY A 38 4.05 -1.76 0.95
CA GLY A 38 3.03 -1.42 -0.04
C GLY A 38 1.86 -2.39 -0.04
N GLY A 39 2.11 -3.69 -0.02
CA GLY A 39 1.09 -4.74 -0.12
C GLY A 39 0.86 -5.53 1.16
N THR A 40 1.84 -5.56 2.07
CA THR A 40 1.79 -6.30 3.33
C THR A 40 2.19 -5.42 4.50
N THR A 41 1.78 -5.84 5.68
CA THR A 41 2.28 -5.34 6.95
C THR A 41 2.73 -6.54 7.77
N ASP A 42 3.99 -6.55 8.16
CA ASP A 42 4.63 -7.67 8.83
C ASP A 42 5.16 -7.23 10.19
N ILE A 43 4.98 -8.06 11.21
CA ILE A 43 5.44 -7.80 12.58
C ILE A 43 6.28 -8.98 13.05
N ALA A 44 7.46 -8.70 13.62
CA ALA A 44 8.27 -9.71 14.27
C ALA A 44 8.63 -9.30 15.70
N HIS A 45 8.50 -10.23 16.64
CA HIS A 45 9.09 -10.11 17.96
C HIS A 45 10.44 -10.79 17.95
N ALA A 46 11.49 -10.05 18.27
CA ALA A 46 12.86 -10.53 18.20
C ALA A 46 13.70 -10.12 19.42
N GLN A 47 14.69 -10.93 19.70
CA GLN A 47 15.78 -10.59 20.60
C GLN A 47 16.99 -10.20 19.76
N ILE A 48 17.44 -8.95 19.86
CA ILE A 48 18.50 -8.38 19.03
C ILE A 48 19.60 -7.73 19.90
N GLY A 49 20.69 -7.30 19.24
CA GLY A 49 21.83 -6.67 19.90
C GLY A 49 22.74 -7.67 20.62
N GLY A 50 23.81 -7.15 21.24
CA GLY A 50 24.86 -7.96 21.87
C GLY A 50 25.99 -8.30 20.90
N ARG A 51 27.21 -7.97 21.25
CA ARG A 51 28.39 -8.25 20.42
C ARG A 51 28.63 -9.76 20.28
N GLY A 52 28.58 -10.27 19.04
CA GLY A 52 28.85 -11.68 18.72
C GLY A 52 27.69 -12.62 19.04
N GLU A 53 26.54 -12.11 19.42
CA GLU A 53 25.30 -12.89 19.55
C GLU A 53 24.51 -12.87 18.23
N GLU A 54 23.74 -13.93 17.97
CA GLU A 54 22.85 -13.95 16.83
C GLU A 54 21.47 -13.40 17.21
N PRO A 55 20.78 -12.70 16.31
CA PRO A 55 19.39 -12.30 16.52
C PRO A 55 18.48 -13.52 16.56
N VAL A 56 17.49 -13.50 17.44
CA VAL A 56 16.51 -14.58 17.56
C VAL A 56 15.12 -14.04 17.29
N ILE A 57 14.48 -14.55 16.25
CA ILE A 57 13.08 -14.25 15.96
C ILE A 57 12.21 -15.22 16.77
N HIS A 58 11.43 -14.71 17.70
CA HIS A 58 10.56 -15.50 18.57
C HIS A 58 9.23 -15.82 17.90
N ARG A 59 8.66 -14.84 17.23
CA ARG A 59 7.35 -14.96 16.57
C ARG A 59 7.18 -13.89 15.52
N ALA A 60 6.40 -14.21 14.48
CA ALA A 60 5.99 -13.27 13.43
C ALA A 60 4.47 -13.30 13.24
N TRP A 61 3.92 -12.19 12.79
CA TRP A 61 2.53 -11.98 12.39
C TRP A 61 2.51 -11.19 11.09
N GLY A 62 1.45 -11.35 10.30
CA GLY A 62 1.31 -10.64 9.03
C GLY A 62 -0.13 -10.24 8.74
N LEU A 63 -0.25 -9.15 8.00
CA LEU A 63 -1.51 -8.65 7.45
C LEU A 63 -1.32 -8.46 5.95
N PRO A 64 -2.14 -9.08 5.08
CA PRO A 64 -2.03 -8.91 3.62
C PRO A 64 -2.66 -7.58 3.16
N ASN A 65 -2.30 -6.50 3.83
CA ASN A 65 -2.74 -5.14 3.58
C ASN A 65 -1.58 -4.16 3.84
N GLY A 66 -1.55 -3.08 3.07
CA GLY A 66 -0.52 -2.04 3.18
C GLY A 66 -0.92 -0.77 2.44
N GLY A 67 0.08 -0.04 1.95
CA GLY A 67 -0.11 1.24 1.28
C GLY A 67 -1.00 1.19 0.04
N THR A 68 -1.03 0.07 -0.67
CA THR A 68 -1.87 -0.11 -1.87
C THR A 68 -3.36 -0.20 -1.55
N ASP A 69 -3.75 -0.62 -0.34
CA ASP A 69 -5.14 -0.57 0.10
C ASP A 69 -5.60 0.88 0.30
N VAL A 70 -4.73 1.73 0.83
CA VAL A 70 -4.99 3.18 0.95
C VAL A 70 -5.05 3.83 -0.44
N ASP A 71 -4.14 3.46 -1.36
CA ASP A 71 -4.17 3.92 -2.74
C ASP A 71 -5.47 3.52 -3.42
N LEU A 72 -5.92 2.28 -3.27
CA LEU A 72 -7.18 1.82 -3.84
C LEU A 72 -8.36 2.61 -3.27
N ALA A 73 -8.43 2.80 -1.95
CA ALA A 73 -9.51 3.55 -1.32
C ALA A 73 -9.54 5.01 -1.80
N LEU A 74 -8.39 5.68 -1.85
CA LEU A 74 -8.25 7.05 -2.35
C LEU A 74 -8.63 7.14 -3.83
N SER A 75 -8.18 6.18 -4.65
CA SER A 75 -8.55 6.07 -6.07
C SER A 75 -10.06 5.94 -6.24
N MET A 76 -10.68 5.03 -5.49
CA MET A 76 -12.12 4.78 -5.57
C MET A 76 -12.95 5.96 -5.09
N ALA A 77 -12.45 6.76 -4.14
CA ALA A 77 -13.15 7.92 -3.60
C ALA A 77 -13.05 9.15 -4.52
N HIS A 78 -11.88 9.43 -5.09
CA HIS A 78 -11.60 10.71 -5.75
C HIS A 78 -11.32 10.61 -7.25
N PHE A 79 -10.65 9.55 -7.71
CA PHE A 79 -10.30 9.40 -9.12
C PHE A 79 -11.40 8.69 -9.92
N MET A 80 -11.91 7.56 -9.44
CA MET A 80 -12.87 6.75 -10.18
C MET A 80 -14.23 7.44 -10.43
N PRO A 81 -14.73 8.38 -9.60
CA PRO A 81 -15.89 9.18 -9.95
C PRO A 81 -15.73 9.98 -11.26
N LEU A 82 -14.50 10.39 -11.61
CA LEU A 82 -14.21 11.08 -12.87
C LEU A 82 -14.39 10.19 -14.11
N PHE A 83 -14.43 8.87 -13.90
CA PHE A 83 -14.66 7.84 -14.92
C PHE A 83 -16.06 7.24 -14.86
N GLY A 84 -16.94 7.80 -14.02
CA GLY A 84 -18.34 7.38 -13.91
C GLY A 84 -18.64 6.42 -12.76
N LYS A 85 -17.72 6.25 -11.78
CA LYS A 85 -18.06 5.53 -10.57
C LYS A 85 -19.19 6.26 -9.83
N GLY A 86 -20.28 5.54 -9.57
CA GLY A 86 -21.53 6.08 -9.04
C GLY A 86 -22.69 5.99 -10.05
N ASP A 87 -22.39 5.84 -11.34
CA ASP A 87 -23.41 5.48 -12.33
C ASP A 87 -23.74 3.99 -12.20
N SER A 88 -25.00 3.67 -11.91
CA SER A 88 -25.45 2.29 -11.72
C SER A 88 -25.31 1.40 -12.95
N ARG A 89 -25.14 1.99 -14.14
CA ARG A 89 -24.93 1.29 -15.40
C ARG A 89 -23.50 0.77 -15.56
N ILE A 90 -22.56 1.29 -14.77
CA ILE A 90 -21.15 0.88 -14.84
C ILE A 90 -20.82 0.01 -13.63
N PRO A 91 -20.59 -1.29 -13.81
CA PRO A 91 -20.28 -2.20 -12.71
C PRO A 91 -19.03 -1.81 -11.94
N MET A 92 -19.10 -1.88 -10.61
CA MET A 92 -18.03 -1.47 -9.70
C MET A 92 -16.67 -2.14 -9.99
N HIS A 93 -16.68 -3.40 -10.41
CA HIS A 93 -15.45 -4.14 -10.70
C HIS A 93 -14.64 -3.52 -11.85
N HIS A 94 -15.22 -2.74 -12.77
CA HIS A 94 -14.47 -2.04 -13.81
C HIS A 94 -13.47 -1.03 -13.21
N PHE A 95 -13.89 -0.32 -12.19
CA PHE A 95 -13.06 0.67 -11.50
C PHE A 95 -11.97 0.00 -10.65
N VAL A 96 -12.33 -1.09 -9.95
CA VAL A 96 -11.37 -1.88 -9.18
C VAL A 96 -10.30 -2.47 -10.09
N ASP A 97 -10.71 -3.08 -11.22
CA ASP A 97 -9.77 -3.67 -12.17
C ASP A 97 -8.83 -2.62 -12.79
N ALA A 98 -9.33 -1.41 -13.06
CA ALA A 98 -8.51 -0.31 -13.54
C ALA A 98 -7.51 0.21 -12.50
N ALA A 99 -7.89 0.23 -11.21
CA ALA A 99 -7.08 0.76 -10.12
C ALA A 99 -5.99 -0.23 -9.66
N MET A 100 -6.24 -1.54 -9.73
CA MET A 100 -5.32 -2.57 -9.24
C MET A 100 -4.27 -2.95 -10.28
N VAL A 101 -3.31 -2.06 -10.53
CA VAL A 101 -2.28 -2.22 -11.59
C VAL A 101 -1.32 -3.37 -11.33
N GLN A 102 -1.15 -3.82 -10.09
CA GLN A 102 -0.30 -4.96 -9.71
C GLN A 102 -0.96 -6.31 -10.01
N ASP A 103 -2.29 -6.33 -10.16
CA ASP A 103 -3.06 -7.53 -10.50
C ASP A 103 -3.16 -7.69 -12.03
N MET A 104 -2.21 -8.39 -12.61
CA MET A 104 -2.13 -8.59 -14.06
C MET A 104 -3.38 -9.25 -14.68
N PRO A 105 -4.03 -10.25 -14.05
CA PRO A 105 -5.31 -10.76 -14.49
C PRO A 105 -6.39 -9.67 -14.58
N ARG A 106 -6.59 -8.85 -13.57
CA ARG A 106 -7.55 -7.73 -13.56
C ARG A 106 -7.23 -6.70 -14.64
N GLN A 107 -5.96 -6.34 -14.80
CA GLN A 107 -5.54 -5.41 -15.86
C GLN A 107 -5.88 -5.95 -17.25
N ARG A 108 -5.65 -7.24 -17.51
CA ARG A 108 -6.02 -7.87 -18.80
C ARG A 108 -7.52 -7.82 -19.03
N GLU A 109 -8.32 -8.07 -18.01
CA GLU A 109 -9.77 -8.00 -18.11
C GLU A 109 -10.24 -6.55 -18.36
N PHE A 110 -9.68 -5.57 -17.66
CA PHE A 110 -9.98 -4.16 -17.92
C PHE A 110 -9.69 -3.76 -19.36
N HIS A 111 -8.51 -4.13 -19.90
CA HIS A 111 -8.11 -3.74 -21.26
C HIS A 111 -8.89 -4.43 -22.39
N LYS A 112 -9.55 -5.55 -22.12
CA LYS A 112 -10.41 -6.25 -23.11
C LYS A 112 -11.82 -5.68 -23.20
N ARG A 113 -12.23 -4.87 -22.22
CA ARG A 113 -13.62 -4.40 -22.13
C ARG A 113 -13.95 -3.33 -23.15
N GLY A 114 -15.14 -3.45 -23.74
CA GLY A 114 -15.81 -2.37 -24.43
C GLY A 114 -16.71 -1.59 -23.46
N PHE A 115 -16.88 -0.30 -23.73
CA PHE A 115 -17.74 0.60 -22.96
C PHE A 115 -18.87 1.17 -23.82
N ALA A 116 -19.46 0.34 -24.70
CA ALA A 116 -20.46 0.77 -25.68
C ALA A 116 -21.69 1.41 -25.01
N ASP A 117 -22.11 0.88 -23.86
CA ASP A 117 -23.29 1.31 -23.12
C ASP A 117 -23.01 2.46 -22.13
N VAL A 118 -21.76 2.93 -22.08
CA VAL A 118 -21.36 4.03 -21.20
C VAL A 118 -21.44 5.35 -21.98
N GLU A 119 -22.09 6.35 -21.40
CA GLU A 119 -22.26 7.67 -22.02
C GLU A 119 -21.01 8.55 -21.84
N ALA A 120 -20.91 9.55 -22.72
CA ALA A 120 -19.90 10.61 -22.59
C ALA A 120 -20.13 11.43 -21.29
N PRO A 121 -19.03 11.93 -20.67
CA PRO A 121 -17.63 11.81 -21.06
C PRO A 121 -16.95 10.55 -20.52
N TYR A 122 -17.65 9.72 -19.74
CA TYR A 122 -17.05 8.60 -19.03
C TYR A 122 -16.50 7.52 -19.97
N ARG A 123 -17.20 7.28 -21.08
CA ARG A 123 -16.75 6.33 -22.11
C ARG A 123 -15.38 6.70 -22.66
N GLU A 124 -15.22 7.94 -23.10
CA GLU A 124 -13.98 8.43 -23.68
C GLU A 124 -12.84 8.41 -22.67
N ARG A 125 -13.12 8.73 -21.41
CA ARG A 125 -12.15 8.68 -20.31
C ARG A 125 -11.72 7.26 -20.00
N LEU A 126 -12.64 6.29 -19.93
CA LEU A 126 -12.32 4.88 -19.73
C LEU A 126 -11.49 4.32 -20.90
N LEU A 127 -11.85 4.66 -22.15
CA LEU A 127 -11.06 4.29 -23.32
C LEU A 127 -9.66 4.94 -23.31
N SER A 128 -9.54 6.18 -22.85
CA SER A 128 -8.23 6.83 -22.67
C SER A 128 -7.39 6.14 -21.60
N LEU A 129 -8.03 5.66 -20.53
CA LEU A 129 -7.35 4.92 -19.46
C LEU A 129 -6.83 3.54 -19.94
N GLN A 130 -7.47 2.94 -20.95
CA GLN A 130 -7.01 1.68 -21.56
C GLN A 130 -5.81 1.85 -22.51
N ARG A 131 -5.43 3.07 -22.87
CA ARG A 131 -4.22 3.29 -23.69
C ARG A 131 -2.98 2.87 -22.93
N ASP A 132 -1.91 2.59 -23.69
CA ASP A 132 -0.64 2.11 -23.13
C ASP A 132 -0.17 2.96 -21.94
N GLY A 133 -0.02 2.31 -20.80
CA GLY A 133 0.42 2.94 -19.56
C GLY A 133 -0.62 3.81 -18.85
N GLY A 134 -1.86 3.92 -19.36
CA GLY A 134 -2.89 4.79 -18.79
C GLY A 134 -3.23 4.46 -17.33
N THR A 135 -3.49 3.19 -17.02
CA THR A 135 -3.76 2.73 -15.65
C THR A 135 -2.54 2.92 -14.73
N THR A 136 -1.33 2.66 -15.23
CA THR A 136 -0.09 2.87 -14.47
C THR A 136 0.15 4.35 -14.15
N ARG A 137 -0.15 5.25 -15.10
CA ARG A 137 -0.06 6.71 -14.85
C ARG A 137 -1.07 7.17 -13.82
N LEU A 138 -2.29 6.62 -13.88
CA LEU A 138 -3.32 6.92 -12.88
C LEU A 138 -2.88 6.46 -11.49
N TYR A 139 -2.40 5.21 -11.36
CA TYR A 139 -1.89 4.67 -10.12
C TYR A 139 -0.77 5.53 -9.52
N ARG A 140 0.22 5.94 -10.33
CA ARG A 140 1.28 6.84 -9.87
C ARG A 140 0.75 8.21 -9.42
N GLY A 141 -0.30 8.72 -10.06
CA GLY A 141 -0.98 9.94 -9.63
C GLY A 141 -1.64 9.78 -8.26
N VAL A 142 -2.30 8.64 -8.02
CA VAL A 142 -2.91 8.30 -6.73
C VAL A 142 -1.85 8.18 -5.63
N GLU A 143 -0.80 7.40 -5.87
CA GLU A 143 0.32 7.23 -4.94
C GLU A 143 1.01 8.57 -4.63
N GLY A 144 1.26 9.39 -5.66
CA GLY A 144 1.80 10.74 -5.52
C GLY A 144 0.91 11.62 -4.64
N MET A 145 -0.40 11.61 -4.88
CA MET A 145 -1.38 12.33 -4.06
C MET A 145 -1.38 11.86 -2.60
N LYS A 146 -1.34 10.54 -2.35
CA LYS A 146 -1.20 9.98 -0.99
C LYS A 146 0.04 10.52 -0.28
N ILE A 147 1.18 10.52 -0.95
CA ILE A 147 2.46 11.02 -0.40
C ILE A 147 2.38 12.52 -0.11
N GLU A 148 1.86 13.32 -1.05
CA GLU A 148 1.70 14.76 -0.88
C GLU A 148 0.75 15.10 0.27
N LEU A 149 -0.38 14.40 0.40
CA LEU A 149 -1.35 14.59 1.47
C LEU A 149 -0.80 14.18 2.85
N SER A 150 0.19 13.29 2.90
CA SER A 150 0.90 12.96 4.14
C SER A 150 1.72 14.16 4.66
N ALA A 151 2.21 15.02 3.77
CA ALA A 151 3.00 16.20 4.12
C ALA A 151 2.18 17.51 4.10
N HIS A 152 1.18 17.59 3.21
CA HIS A 152 0.42 18.81 2.93
C HIS A 152 -1.08 18.64 3.20
N GLY A 153 -1.79 19.74 3.45
CA GLY A 153 -3.24 19.73 3.74
C GLY A 153 -4.12 19.47 2.52
N LYS A 154 -3.61 19.72 1.31
CA LYS A 154 -4.33 19.55 0.04
C LYS A 154 -3.36 19.11 -1.04
N SER A 155 -3.87 18.37 -2.02
CA SER A 155 -3.16 17.97 -3.22
C SER A 155 -4.08 18.06 -4.44
N GLN A 156 -3.51 18.36 -5.61
CA GLN A 156 -4.20 18.41 -6.88
C GLN A 156 -3.33 17.81 -7.99
N HIS A 157 -3.89 16.88 -8.76
CA HIS A 157 -3.22 16.26 -9.89
C HIS A 157 -4.00 16.50 -11.19
N ALA A 158 -3.31 16.94 -12.23
CA ALA A 158 -3.87 17.05 -13.59
C ALA A 158 -3.88 15.65 -14.24
N LEU A 159 -4.96 15.36 -14.96
CA LEU A 159 -5.15 14.11 -15.70
C LEU A 159 -5.29 14.42 -17.21
N GLU A 160 -4.46 15.34 -17.72
CA GLU A 160 -4.49 15.84 -19.09
C GLU A 160 -4.33 14.73 -20.15
N TYR A 161 -3.69 13.62 -19.78
CA TYR A 161 -3.56 12.44 -20.65
C TYR A 161 -4.87 11.66 -20.82
N ILE A 162 -5.87 11.93 -20.00
CA ILE A 162 -7.23 11.41 -20.09
C ILE A 162 -8.11 12.42 -20.83
N ASP A 163 -8.14 13.66 -20.32
CA ASP A 163 -8.93 14.76 -20.85
C ASP A 163 -8.22 16.07 -20.47
N PRO A 164 -7.98 17.00 -21.42
CA PRO A 164 -7.17 18.22 -21.18
C PRO A 164 -7.63 19.10 -20.02
N ALA A 165 -8.92 19.08 -19.67
CA ALA A 165 -9.47 19.87 -18.56
C ALA A 165 -9.63 19.06 -17.26
N LEU A 166 -9.21 17.80 -17.25
CA LEU A 166 -9.47 16.93 -16.13
C LEU A 166 -8.41 17.08 -15.03
N SER A 167 -8.86 17.30 -13.80
CA SER A 167 -8.02 17.27 -12.61
C SER A 167 -8.77 16.64 -11.45
N VAL A 168 -8.03 16.16 -10.47
CA VAL A 168 -8.53 15.61 -9.23
C VAL A 168 -7.93 16.38 -8.07
N GLN A 169 -8.72 16.61 -7.04
CA GLN A 169 -8.28 17.25 -5.80
C GLN A 169 -8.69 16.38 -4.62
N ALA A 170 -7.87 16.38 -3.58
CA ALA A 170 -8.20 15.79 -2.30
C ALA A 170 -7.54 16.57 -1.15
N SER A 171 -8.06 16.36 0.04
CA SER A 171 -7.57 16.94 1.30
C SER A 171 -6.90 15.86 2.15
N ARG A 172 -6.21 16.28 3.22
CA ARG A 172 -5.69 15.36 4.24
C ARG A 172 -6.80 14.56 4.92
N ASP A 173 -7.97 15.16 5.13
CA ASP A 173 -9.11 14.48 5.74
C ASP A 173 -9.63 13.34 4.84
N ASP A 174 -9.59 13.54 3.51
CA ASP A 174 -9.91 12.48 2.56
C ASP A 174 -8.90 11.32 2.63
N LEU A 175 -7.61 11.61 2.81
CA LEU A 175 -6.58 10.58 3.02
C LEU A 175 -6.81 9.84 4.34
N VAL A 176 -7.13 10.54 5.43
CA VAL A 176 -7.45 9.91 6.72
C VAL A 176 -8.64 8.96 6.56
N THR A 177 -9.71 9.41 5.92
CA THR A 177 -10.89 8.57 5.64
C THR A 177 -10.53 7.35 4.77
N ALA A 178 -9.74 7.53 3.71
CA ALA A 178 -9.27 6.43 2.87
C ALA A 178 -8.41 5.41 3.65
N SER A 179 -7.75 5.84 4.71
CA SER A 179 -6.87 5.00 5.54
C SER A 179 -7.60 4.23 6.64
N GLU A 180 -8.84 4.60 6.99
CA GLU A 180 -9.57 4.04 8.15
C GLU A 180 -9.66 2.51 8.15
N SER A 181 -9.97 1.91 7.00
CA SER A 181 -10.08 0.46 6.89
C SER A 181 -8.73 -0.26 7.12
N PHE A 182 -7.65 0.28 6.57
CA PHE A 182 -6.30 -0.23 6.80
C PHE A 182 -5.88 -0.07 8.27
N LEU A 183 -6.06 1.12 8.83
CA LEU A 183 -5.71 1.43 10.23
C LEU A 183 -6.51 0.58 11.22
N GLY A 184 -7.79 0.31 10.95
CA GLY A 184 -8.61 -0.58 11.76
C GLY A 184 -8.04 -2.01 11.81
N ARG A 185 -7.61 -2.56 10.67
CA ARG A 185 -6.97 -3.89 10.61
C ARG A 185 -5.60 -3.90 11.29
N LEU A 186 -4.79 -2.87 11.06
CA LEU A 186 -3.50 -2.70 11.72
C LEU A 186 -3.66 -2.65 13.24
N THR A 187 -4.63 -1.88 13.73
CA THR A 187 -4.95 -1.79 15.16
C THR A 187 -5.33 -3.15 15.73
N THR A 188 -6.17 -3.91 15.02
CA THR A 188 -6.54 -5.27 15.45
C THR A 188 -5.31 -6.18 15.53
N LEU A 189 -4.46 -6.16 14.50
CA LEU A 189 -3.21 -6.94 14.51
C LEU A 189 -2.30 -6.55 15.67
N LEU A 190 -2.11 -5.26 15.92
CA LEU A 190 -1.29 -4.78 17.06
C LEU A 190 -1.85 -5.19 18.42
N GLN A 191 -3.19 -5.26 18.56
CA GLN A 191 -3.82 -5.80 19.78
C GLN A 191 -3.54 -7.30 19.95
N GLU A 192 -3.66 -8.10 18.88
CA GLU A 192 -3.32 -9.52 18.90
C GLU A 192 -1.84 -9.75 19.26
N VAL A 193 -0.95 -8.94 18.68
CA VAL A 193 0.49 -9.00 19.01
C VAL A 193 0.72 -8.69 20.47
N ARG A 194 0.16 -7.59 20.98
CA ARG A 194 0.28 -7.19 22.40
C ARG A 194 -0.18 -8.29 23.35
N ASP A 195 -1.33 -8.90 23.04
CA ASP A 195 -1.92 -9.94 23.91
C ASP A 195 -1.15 -11.27 23.84
N ALA A 196 -0.37 -11.48 22.79
CA ALA A 196 0.48 -12.66 22.60
C ALA A 196 1.90 -12.50 23.16
N LEU A 197 2.34 -11.29 23.48
CA LEU A 197 3.67 -11.04 24.03
C LEU A 197 3.73 -11.39 25.52
N PRO A 198 4.80 -12.05 26.01
CA PRO A 198 4.98 -12.39 27.41
C PRO A 198 5.26 -11.16 28.29
N ALA A 199 5.83 -10.12 27.70
CA ALA A 199 6.14 -8.82 28.32
C ALA A 199 6.21 -7.75 27.24
N ALA A 200 6.14 -6.47 27.64
CA ALA A 200 6.34 -5.37 26.73
C ALA A 200 7.77 -5.42 26.14
N PRO A 201 7.94 -5.19 24.81
CA PRO A 201 9.26 -5.09 24.21
C PRO A 201 9.98 -3.83 24.70
N ASP A 202 11.31 -3.87 24.74
CA ASP A 202 12.15 -2.73 25.14
C ASP A 202 12.17 -1.64 24.07
N SER A 203 11.94 -2.01 22.81
CA SER A 203 11.94 -1.08 21.67
C SER A 203 10.95 -1.49 20.59
N LEU A 204 10.53 -0.50 19.80
CA LEU A 204 9.76 -0.67 18.55
C LEU A 204 10.59 -0.11 17.39
N PHE A 205 10.86 -0.96 16.39
CA PHE A 205 11.52 -0.57 15.16
C PHE A 205 10.51 -0.52 14.02
N LEU A 206 10.33 0.69 13.44
CA LEU A 206 9.41 0.93 12.33
C LEU A 206 10.18 0.97 11.02
N THR A 207 9.74 0.19 10.04
CA THR A 207 10.30 0.15 8.69
C THR A 207 9.19 0.05 7.63
N GLY A 208 9.58 0.04 6.35
CA GLY A 208 8.64 0.06 5.25
C GLY A 208 8.24 1.48 4.79
N GLY A 209 7.74 1.57 3.56
CA GLY A 209 7.41 2.86 2.94
C GLY A 209 6.32 3.65 3.66
N MET A 210 5.35 2.93 4.25
CA MET A 210 4.22 3.52 4.99
C MET A 210 4.56 3.93 6.43
N SER A 211 5.66 3.45 7.00
CA SER A 211 6.07 3.76 8.38
C SER A 211 6.32 5.25 8.62
N ARG A 212 6.57 6.02 7.55
CA ARG A 212 6.76 7.47 7.59
C ARG A 212 5.47 8.28 7.51
N ALA A 213 4.34 7.63 7.24
CA ALA A 213 3.06 8.31 7.15
C ALA A 213 2.58 8.76 8.55
N PRO A 214 2.24 10.05 8.75
CA PRO A 214 1.84 10.57 10.06
C PRO A 214 0.64 9.88 10.69
N TYR A 215 -0.20 9.24 9.86
CA TYR A 215 -1.38 8.51 10.34
C TYR A 215 -1.06 7.04 10.72
N VAL A 216 0.17 6.57 10.50
CA VAL A 216 0.66 5.25 10.95
C VAL A 216 1.47 5.39 12.25
N GLN A 217 2.11 6.52 12.47
CA GLN A 217 2.86 6.85 13.69
C GLN A 217 1.94 7.23 14.84
#